data_498a17e5f97cdf20f396ed00c725674d
#
_entry.id   498a17e5f97cdf20f396ed00c725674d
#
_cell.length_a   1.000
_cell.length_b   1.000
_cell.length_c   1.000
_cell.angle_alpha   90.00
_cell.angle_beta   90.00
_cell.angle_gamma   90.00
#
_symmetry.space_group_name_H-M   'P 1'
#
loop_
_entity.id
_entity.type
_entity.pdbx_description
1 polymer ?
#
loop_
_entity_poly.entity_id
_entity_poly.type
_entity_poly.pdbx_seq_one_letter_code
_entity_poly.pdbx_strand_id
1 'polypeptide(L)'
;MAAKDVKFHDAARAKMVVGVNILADAVKVTLGPKGRNVVLDRSYGSPTITKDGVSVAKEIELKDKFENMGAQMVKEVASKTSDVAGDGTTTATVLAQSIVQEGMKFVAAGMNPMDLKRGIDKAVVAAVEELKKISKPCTTSKEIAQVGSISANSDTVIGEKIAEAMDKVGKEGVITIEDGQGLQDELDVVEGMQFDRGYLSPYFINNADKQIAAMENPFILLHDKKISNIRDLLPVLEQVAKAGRPLLIIAEDVEGEALATLVVNNIRGILKTVAVKAPGFGDRRKAMLEDIAILTGGTVIAEEVGLTLEKTTLAELGQAKRIEVGKENTTIIDGIGKEDAIKARIANINKQIEESTSDYDKEKLQERKAKLAGGVAVIKVGAATEVEMKEKKARVEDALHATRAAVEEGIVPGGGVALLRAKAAVAKLKGDNHDQDAGITIVLRAMEAPMRAIPQNAGDEPSVIVNKVLEGKGSFGYNAATSEYGDMLAMGVVDPTKVTRTALQNASSIAGLMLTTACMVAELPEDKPAAGGMGGGDMGGMGGMGGMM
;
A
#
# COMPACT_ATOMS: atom_id res chain seq x y z
N MET A 1 31.64 15.30 11.38
CA MET A 1 30.16 15.42 11.53
C MET A 1 29.78 16.80 11.05
N ALA A 2 28.80 16.91 10.16
CA ALA A 2 28.30 18.21 9.73
C ALA A 2 27.70 18.98 10.90
N ALA A 3 27.88 20.30 10.93
CA ALA A 3 27.27 21.16 11.94
C ALA A 3 25.74 21.08 11.89
N LYS A 4 25.09 21.25 13.02
CA LYS A 4 23.62 21.17 13.14
C LYS A 4 23.04 22.54 13.43
N ASP A 5 21.93 22.87 12.78
CA ASP A 5 21.04 23.98 13.17
C ASP A 5 19.97 23.43 14.10
N VAL A 6 19.69 24.16 15.19
CA VAL A 6 18.76 23.73 16.24
C VAL A 6 17.74 24.82 16.46
N LYS A 7 16.45 24.48 16.36
CA LYS A 7 15.33 25.39 16.66
C LYS A 7 14.52 24.85 17.83
N PHE A 8 14.08 25.76 18.69
CA PHE A 8 13.36 25.42 19.92
C PHE A 8 11.97 26.05 19.93
N HIS A 9 11.07 25.43 20.68
CA HIS A 9 9.75 25.93 21.03
C HIS A 9 8.95 26.47 19.82
N ASP A 10 8.49 27.70 19.89
CA ASP A 10 7.60 28.28 18.87
C ASP A 10 8.27 28.44 17.51
N ALA A 11 9.58 28.72 17.47
CA ALA A 11 10.31 28.80 16.21
C ALA A 11 10.36 27.44 15.48
N ALA A 12 10.52 26.34 16.22
CA ALA A 12 10.47 24.99 15.67
C ALA A 12 9.06 24.63 15.20
N ARG A 13 8.05 24.86 16.06
CA ARG A 13 6.65 24.57 15.77
C ARG A 13 6.10 25.35 14.57
N ALA A 14 6.42 26.64 14.47
CA ALA A 14 5.99 27.45 13.35
C ALA A 14 6.47 26.89 11.99
N LYS A 15 7.75 26.50 11.89
CA LYS A 15 8.31 25.88 10.70
C LYS A 15 7.64 24.55 10.38
N MET A 16 7.44 23.72 11.39
CA MET A 16 6.76 22.43 11.24
C MET A 16 5.35 22.59 10.68
N VAL A 17 4.55 23.53 11.21
CA VAL A 17 3.18 23.81 10.74
C VAL A 17 3.15 24.26 9.29
N VAL A 18 4.12 25.08 8.85
CA VAL A 18 4.23 25.49 7.44
C VAL A 18 4.39 24.27 6.55
N GLY A 19 5.30 23.37 6.89
CA GLY A 19 5.51 22.14 6.12
C GLY A 19 4.27 21.24 6.07
N VAL A 20 3.59 21.07 7.22
CA VAL A 20 2.31 20.34 7.30
C VAL A 20 1.27 20.93 6.34
N ASN A 21 1.12 22.26 6.36
CA ASN A 21 0.11 22.93 5.54
C ASN A 21 0.42 22.80 4.04
N ILE A 22 1.67 22.99 3.63
CA ILE A 22 2.06 22.89 2.23
C ILE A 22 1.71 21.49 1.69
N LEU A 23 2.10 20.43 2.40
CA LEU A 23 1.81 19.07 1.96
C LEU A 23 0.31 18.76 2.01
N ALA A 24 -0.34 19.07 3.13
CA ALA A 24 -1.76 18.74 3.30
C ALA A 24 -2.66 19.51 2.33
N ASP A 25 -2.35 20.77 2.03
CA ASP A 25 -3.13 21.56 1.07
C ASP A 25 -2.96 21.05 -0.37
N ALA A 26 -1.76 20.57 -0.73
CA ALA A 26 -1.54 19.93 -2.02
C ALA A 26 -2.31 18.61 -2.16
N VAL A 27 -2.38 17.80 -1.09
CA VAL A 27 -3.10 16.53 -1.08
C VAL A 27 -4.62 16.74 -1.00
N LYS A 28 -5.08 17.67 -0.19
CA LYS A 28 -6.50 17.93 0.10
C LYS A 28 -7.35 18.26 -1.13
N VAL A 29 -6.76 18.84 -2.18
CA VAL A 29 -7.48 19.19 -3.42
C VAL A 29 -8.02 17.95 -4.15
N THR A 30 -7.52 16.77 -3.86
CA THR A 30 -7.93 15.51 -4.48
C THR A 30 -9.16 14.88 -3.81
N LEU A 31 -9.56 15.36 -2.61
CA LEU A 31 -10.58 14.72 -1.78
C LEU A 31 -11.99 14.88 -2.34
N GLY A 32 -12.71 13.78 -2.37
CA GLY A 32 -14.14 13.71 -2.71
C GLY A 32 -14.43 13.63 -4.22
N PRO A 33 -15.72 13.49 -4.59
CA PRO A 33 -16.14 13.22 -5.97
C PRO A 33 -15.80 14.34 -6.95
N LYS A 34 -15.73 15.59 -6.48
CA LYS A 34 -15.30 16.76 -7.25
C LYS A 34 -13.86 17.18 -6.95
N GLY A 35 -13.07 16.29 -6.33
CA GLY A 35 -11.63 16.47 -6.17
C GLY A 35 -10.91 16.57 -7.52
N ARG A 36 -9.78 17.29 -7.54
CA ARG A 36 -9.05 17.61 -8.77
C ARG A 36 -7.74 16.85 -8.85
N ASN A 37 -7.24 16.69 -10.06
CA ASN A 37 -5.94 16.10 -10.31
C ASN A 37 -4.81 17.03 -9.84
N VAL A 38 -3.70 16.41 -9.41
CA VAL A 38 -2.41 17.05 -9.20
C VAL A 38 -1.46 16.60 -10.29
N VAL A 39 -0.68 17.52 -10.84
CA VAL A 39 0.34 17.23 -11.84
C VAL A 39 1.69 17.19 -11.13
N LEU A 40 2.39 16.07 -11.28
CA LEU A 40 3.69 15.82 -10.68
C LEU A 40 4.76 15.87 -11.77
N ASP A 41 5.81 16.66 -11.56
CA ASP A 41 6.97 16.72 -12.44
C ASP A 41 7.75 15.41 -12.38
N ARG A 42 8.41 15.06 -13.48
CA ARG A 42 9.29 13.89 -13.56
C ARG A 42 10.65 14.33 -14.15
N SER A 43 11.71 13.85 -13.55
CA SER A 43 13.07 14.13 -14.05
C SER A 43 13.27 13.63 -15.49
N TYR A 44 12.52 12.60 -15.89
CA TYR A 44 12.52 12.01 -17.24
C TYR A 44 11.11 11.57 -17.61
N GLY A 45 10.68 11.81 -18.84
CA GLY A 45 9.38 11.43 -19.37
C GLY A 45 8.31 12.50 -19.18
N SER A 46 7.05 12.11 -19.39
CA SER A 46 5.90 13.02 -19.23
C SER A 46 5.53 13.20 -17.76
N PRO A 47 4.99 14.39 -17.37
CA PRO A 47 4.45 14.61 -16.04
C PRO A 47 3.40 13.55 -15.69
N THR A 48 3.35 13.16 -14.42
CA THR A 48 2.32 12.23 -13.93
C THR A 48 1.11 13.04 -13.45
N ILE A 49 -0.09 12.60 -13.84
CA ILE A 49 -1.35 13.17 -13.37
C ILE A 49 -1.99 12.15 -12.43
N THR A 50 -2.34 12.58 -11.22
CA THR A 50 -2.91 11.69 -10.21
C THR A 50 -3.91 12.39 -9.31
N LYS A 51 -4.85 11.60 -8.74
CA LYS A 51 -5.71 11.99 -7.61
C LYS A 51 -5.34 11.22 -6.33
N ASP A 52 -4.41 10.26 -6.40
CA ASP A 52 -3.99 9.52 -5.23
C ASP A 52 -3.19 10.40 -4.27
N GLY A 53 -3.69 10.50 -3.03
CA GLY A 53 -3.09 11.35 -1.99
C GLY A 53 -1.70 10.91 -1.56
N VAL A 54 -1.40 9.60 -1.52
CA VAL A 54 -0.08 9.12 -1.13
C VAL A 54 0.96 9.40 -2.21
N SER A 55 0.61 9.28 -3.48
CA SER A 55 1.49 9.63 -4.61
C SER A 55 1.84 11.11 -4.59
N VAL A 56 0.85 11.99 -4.34
CA VAL A 56 1.11 13.43 -4.19
C VAL A 56 2.01 13.69 -2.99
N ALA A 57 1.73 13.08 -1.84
CA ALA A 57 2.51 13.29 -0.62
C ALA A 57 3.97 12.83 -0.77
N LYS A 58 4.22 11.74 -1.49
CA LYS A 58 5.57 11.20 -1.72
C LYS A 58 6.48 12.13 -2.51
N GLU A 59 5.93 12.91 -3.44
CA GLU A 59 6.70 13.82 -4.31
C GLU A 59 7.03 15.17 -3.65
N ILE A 60 6.38 15.50 -2.52
CA ILE A 60 6.60 16.80 -1.87
C ILE A 60 7.87 16.75 -1.02
N GLU A 61 8.82 17.58 -1.40
CA GLU A 61 10.06 17.85 -0.68
C GLU A 61 10.33 19.35 -0.66
N LEU A 62 10.61 19.91 0.53
CA LEU A 62 10.74 21.33 0.74
C LEU A 62 12.22 21.71 0.93
N LYS A 63 12.59 22.91 0.44
CA LYS A 63 13.97 23.42 0.54
C LYS A 63 14.39 23.71 1.97
N ASP A 64 13.50 24.29 2.77
CA ASP A 64 13.76 24.54 4.20
C ASP A 64 13.67 23.22 4.96
N LYS A 65 14.78 22.78 5.56
CA LYS A 65 14.86 21.48 6.24
C LYS A 65 13.87 21.34 7.40
N PHE A 66 13.56 22.42 8.12
CA PHE A 66 12.62 22.39 9.23
C PHE A 66 11.17 22.29 8.74
N GLU A 67 10.82 23.02 7.69
CA GLU A 67 9.51 22.89 7.03
C GLU A 67 9.38 21.48 6.43
N ASN A 68 10.44 20.98 5.80
CA ASN A 68 10.46 19.64 5.23
C ASN A 68 10.22 18.56 6.29
N MET A 69 10.78 18.69 7.50
CA MET A 69 10.48 17.73 8.59
C MET A 69 8.97 17.69 8.90
N GLY A 70 8.29 18.83 8.93
CA GLY A 70 6.83 18.88 9.11
C GLY A 70 6.09 18.18 7.96
N ALA A 71 6.49 18.42 6.72
CA ALA A 71 5.94 17.74 5.55
C ALA A 71 6.18 16.22 5.62
N GLN A 72 7.41 15.78 5.92
CA GLN A 72 7.74 14.36 6.02
C GLN A 72 6.94 13.61 7.10
N MET A 73 6.63 14.25 8.24
CA MET A 73 5.78 13.64 9.26
C MET A 73 4.35 13.40 8.75
N VAL A 74 3.76 14.31 7.98
CA VAL A 74 2.44 14.10 7.37
C VAL A 74 2.50 13.10 6.21
N LYS A 75 3.60 13.09 5.45
CA LYS A 75 3.87 12.04 4.45
C LYS A 75 3.86 10.64 5.07
N GLU A 76 4.41 10.49 6.28
CA GLU A 76 4.37 9.22 7.02
C GLU A 76 2.92 8.83 7.39
N VAL A 77 2.04 9.78 7.74
CA VAL A 77 0.61 9.52 7.96
C VAL A 77 -0.04 8.92 6.72
N ALA A 78 0.18 9.53 5.55
CA ALA A 78 -0.37 9.03 4.28
C ALA A 78 0.18 7.63 3.94
N SER A 79 1.50 7.43 4.05
CA SER A 79 2.16 6.16 3.74
C SER A 79 1.68 5.03 4.66
N LYS A 80 1.63 5.25 5.98
CA LYS A 80 1.12 4.25 6.93
C LYS A 80 -0.34 3.91 6.72
N THR A 81 -1.15 4.87 6.31
CA THR A 81 -2.57 4.63 6.02
C THR A 81 -2.71 3.77 4.76
N SER A 82 -1.93 4.05 3.73
CA SER A 82 -1.84 3.20 2.53
C SER A 82 -1.39 1.78 2.88
N ASP A 83 -0.32 1.61 3.67
CA ASP A 83 0.21 0.29 4.05
C ASP A 83 -0.81 -0.59 4.79
N VAL A 84 -1.64 0.01 5.67
CA VAL A 84 -2.57 -0.73 6.55
C VAL A 84 -3.95 -0.92 5.92
N ALA A 85 -4.47 0.11 5.27
CA ALA A 85 -5.84 0.13 4.76
C ALA A 85 -5.93 0.21 3.22
N GLY A 86 -4.83 0.53 2.56
CA GLY A 86 -4.72 0.63 1.10
C GLY A 86 -5.45 1.83 0.48
N ASP A 87 -6.20 2.59 1.29
CA ASP A 87 -6.97 3.78 0.88
C ASP A 87 -7.08 4.76 2.06
N GLY A 88 -7.73 5.93 1.85
CA GLY A 88 -7.98 6.93 2.89
C GLY A 88 -6.79 7.83 3.20
N THR A 89 -5.77 7.85 2.37
CA THR A 89 -4.53 8.61 2.55
C THR A 89 -4.79 10.12 2.61
N THR A 90 -5.67 10.63 1.75
CA THR A 90 -6.10 12.04 1.74
C THR A 90 -6.89 12.39 3.00
N THR A 91 -7.82 11.53 3.43
CA THR A 91 -8.58 11.72 4.67
C THR A 91 -7.67 11.78 5.90
N ALA A 92 -6.69 10.88 5.98
CA ALA A 92 -5.70 10.85 7.05
C ALA A 92 -4.85 12.13 7.09
N THR A 93 -4.43 12.61 5.94
CA THR A 93 -3.67 13.86 5.79
C THR A 93 -4.47 15.07 6.26
N VAL A 94 -5.75 15.18 5.87
CA VAL A 94 -6.66 16.25 6.28
C VAL A 94 -6.92 16.23 7.79
N LEU A 95 -7.11 15.04 8.37
CA LEU A 95 -7.25 14.87 9.81
C LEU A 95 -5.99 15.27 10.56
N ALA A 96 -4.82 14.86 10.09
CA ALA A 96 -3.53 15.21 10.70
C ALA A 96 -3.31 16.72 10.68
N GLN A 97 -3.54 17.38 9.54
CA GLN A 97 -3.47 18.85 9.43
C GLN A 97 -4.38 19.52 10.46
N SER A 98 -5.64 19.08 10.54
CA SER A 98 -6.62 19.67 11.45
C SER A 98 -6.24 19.50 12.92
N ILE A 99 -5.78 18.30 13.32
CA ILE A 99 -5.32 18.03 14.69
C ILE A 99 -4.11 18.92 15.03
N VAL A 100 -3.13 19.04 14.12
CA VAL A 100 -1.95 19.88 14.32
C VAL A 100 -2.35 21.36 14.43
N GLN A 101 -3.17 21.87 13.52
CA GLN A 101 -3.60 23.27 13.53
C GLN A 101 -4.39 23.65 14.79
N GLU A 102 -5.35 22.81 15.19
CA GLU A 102 -6.13 23.04 16.40
C GLU A 102 -5.26 22.87 17.66
N GLY A 103 -4.43 21.83 17.71
CA GLY A 103 -3.57 21.54 18.85
C GLY A 103 -2.52 22.62 19.09
N MET A 104 -1.91 23.16 18.04
CA MET A 104 -0.92 24.23 18.17
C MET A 104 -1.49 25.51 18.77
N LYS A 105 -2.79 25.80 18.60
CA LYS A 105 -3.46 26.94 19.27
C LYS A 105 -3.44 26.77 20.78
N PHE A 106 -3.69 25.57 21.28
CA PHE A 106 -3.70 25.28 22.71
C PHE A 106 -2.28 25.24 23.30
N VAL A 107 -1.31 24.70 22.55
CA VAL A 107 0.11 24.73 22.94
C VAL A 107 0.60 26.17 23.04
N ALA A 108 0.26 27.02 22.05
CA ALA A 108 0.61 28.46 22.10
C ALA A 108 -0.11 29.22 23.24
N ALA A 109 -1.28 28.75 23.68
CA ALA A 109 -1.97 29.24 24.86
C ALA A 109 -1.37 28.78 26.21
N GLY A 110 -0.28 27.98 26.17
CA GLY A 110 0.44 27.55 27.36
C GLY A 110 -0.06 26.25 27.99
N MET A 111 -0.95 25.50 27.32
CA MET A 111 -1.39 24.19 27.81
C MET A 111 -0.29 23.12 27.68
N ASN A 112 -0.29 22.14 28.56
CA ASN A 112 0.69 21.06 28.59
C ASN A 112 0.52 20.14 27.38
N PRO A 113 1.48 20.07 26.43
CA PRO A 113 1.36 19.25 25.23
C PRO A 113 1.20 17.76 25.52
N MET A 114 1.77 17.25 26.61
CA MET A 114 1.66 15.84 26.99
C MET A 114 0.24 15.49 27.45
N ASP A 115 -0.43 16.40 28.18
CA ASP A 115 -1.82 16.20 28.57
C ASP A 115 -2.79 16.41 27.41
N LEU A 116 -2.51 17.38 26.51
CA LEU A 116 -3.23 17.48 25.24
C LEU A 116 -3.19 16.15 24.48
N LYS A 117 -2.00 15.54 24.35
CA LYS A 117 -1.84 14.23 23.69
C LYS A 117 -2.64 13.13 24.37
N ARG A 118 -2.63 13.05 25.71
CA ARG A 118 -3.43 12.05 26.45
C ARG A 118 -4.93 12.22 26.19
N GLY A 119 -5.40 13.47 26.12
CA GLY A 119 -6.78 13.78 25.76
C GLY A 119 -7.13 13.37 24.32
N ILE A 120 -6.22 13.63 23.37
CA ILE A 120 -6.34 13.20 21.96
C ILE A 120 -6.43 11.66 21.90
N ASP A 121 -5.50 10.95 22.54
CA ASP A 121 -5.46 9.49 22.53
C ASP A 121 -6.78 8.89 23.08
N LYS A 122 -7.28 9.41 24.20
CA LYS A 122 -8.56 9.01 24.82
C LYS A 122 -9.75 9.23 23.89
N ALA A 123 -9.79 10.37 23.20
CA ALA A 123 -10.84 10.71 22.26
C ALA A 123 -10.84 9.80 21.02
N VAL A 124 -9.66 9.47 20.49
CA VAL A 124 -9.51 8.61 19.32
C VAL A 124 -9.94 7.17 19.62
N VAL A 125 -9.59 6.63 20.79
CA VAL A 125 -10.04 5.30 21.21
C VAL A 125 -11.57 5.24 21.20
N ALA A 126 -12.25 6.20 21.83
CA ALA A 126 -13.70 6.25 21.87
C ALA A 126 -14.35 6.45 20.48
N ALA A 127 -13.74 7.27 19.62
CA ALA A 127 -14.21 7.46 18.24
C ALA A 127 -14.11 6.15 17.44
N VAL A 128 -13.00 5.41 17.57
CA VAL A 128 -12.79 4.12 16.87
C VAL A 128 -13.78 3.06 17.37
N GLU A 129 -14.03 2.99 18.68
CA GLU A 129 -15.05 2.08 19.24
C GLU A 129 -16.43 2.40 18.69
N GLU A 130 -16.79 3.68 18.57
CA GLU A 130 -18.09 4.08 18.02
C GLU A 130 -18.17 3.80 16.51
N LEU A 131 -17.09 4.03 15.73
CA LEU A 131 -17.02 3.65 14.32
C LEU A 131 -17.28 2.15 14.14
N LYS A 132 -16.71 1.29 14.99
CA LYS A 132 -16.97 -0.16 14.96
C LYS A 132 -18.42 -0.51 15.27
N LYS A 133 -19.08 0.21 16.18
CA LYS A 133 -20.50 -0.02 16.53
C LYS A 133 -21.46 0.36 15.40
N ILE A 134 -21.18 1.44 14.67
CA ILE A 134 -22.02 1.87 13.55
C ILE A 134 -21.70 1.14 12.24
N SER A 135 -20.63 0.36 12.21
CA SER A 135 -20.22 -0.44 11.05
C SER A 135 -21.26 -1.51 10.73
N LYS A 136 -21.50 -1.72 9.43
CA LYS A 136 -22.34 -2.79 8.90
C LYS A 136 -21.49 -3.76 8.09
N PRO A 137 -21.70 -5.08 8.18
CA PRO A 137 -20.98 -6.04 7.35
C PRO A 137 -21.19 -5.76 5.85
N CYS A 138 -20.14 -5.86 5.06
CA CYS A 138 -20.17 -5.76 3.60
C CYS A 138 -20.27 -7.18 3.03
N THR A 139 -21.48 -7.61 2.65
CA THR A 139 -21.74 -9.02 2.29
C THR A 139 -22.20 -9.23 0.87
N THR A 140 -22.80 -8.24 0.24
CA THR A 140 -23.38 -8.35 -1.10
C THR A 140 -22.47 -7.77 -2.17
N SER A 141 -22.49 -8.35 -3.40
CA SER A 141 -21.77 -7.83 -4.57
C SER A 141 -22.13 -6.38 -4.87
N LYS A 142 -23.39 -5.97 -4.59
CA LYS A 142 -23.82 -4.58 -4.75
C LYS A 142 -23.08 -3.63 -3.80
N GLU A 143 -22.93 -4.01 -2.52
CA GLU A 143 -22.19 -3.21 -1.54
C GLU A 143 -20.70 -3.13 -1.91
N ILE A 144 -20.11 -4.24 -2.36
CA ILE A 144 -18.73 -4.29 -2.85
C ILE A 144 -18.56 -3.35 -4.05
N ALA A 145 -19.48 -3.41 -5.03
CA ALA A 145 -19.45 -2.51 -6.19
C ALA A 145 -19.58 -1.04 -5.78
N GLN A 146 -20.42 -0.72 -4.80
CA GLN A 146 -20.56 0.65 -4.27
C GLN A 146 -19.27 1.15 -3.63
N VAL A 147 -18.62 0.35 -2.77
CA VAL A 147 -17.33 0.70 -2.18
C VAL A 147 -16.28 0.93 -3.26
N GLY A 148 -16.15 -0.01 -4.20
CA GLY A 148 -15.21 0.12 -5.31
C GLY A 148 -15.46 1.35 -6.16
N SER A 149 -16.72 1.66 -6.46
CA SER A 149 -17.08 2.85 -7.24
C SER A 149 -16.72 4.14 -6.51
N ILE A 150 -16.99 4.24 -5.20
CA ILE A 150 -16.67 5.44 -4.41
C ILE A 150 -15.15 5.66 -4.34
N SER A 151 -14.39 4.62 -4.04
CA SER A 151 -12.92 4.70 -4.00
C SER A 151 -12.34 5.01 -5.39
N ALA A 152 -12.95 4.52 -6.47
CA ALA A 152 -12.61 4.85 -7.85
C ALA A 152 -13.15 6.22 -8.33
N ASN A 153 -13.40 7.18 -7.45
CA ASN A 153 -13.93 8.51 -7.78
C ASN A 153 -15.30 8.49 -8.50
N SER A 154 -16.20 7.63 -8.05
CA SER A 154 -17.55 7.41 -8.58
C SER A 154 -17.58 6.72 -9.96
N ASP A 155 -16.52 6.01 -10.32
CA ASP A 155 -16.48 5.17 -11.52
C ASP A 155 -17.16 3.83 -11.24
N THR A 156 -18.40 3.68 -11.71
CA THR A 156 -19.22 2.47 -11.47
C THR A 156 -18.70 1.25 -12.22
N VAL A 157 -18.03 1.46 -13.37
CA VAL A 157 -17.46 0.36 -14.17
C VAL A 157 -16.37 -0.35 -13.40
N ILE A 158 -15.48 0.41 -12.75
CA ILE A 158 -14.41 -0.14 -11.92
C ILE A 158 -15.01 -0.92 -10.73
N GLY A 159 -16.00 -0.34 -10.03
CA GLY A 159 -16.65 -0.99 -8.90
C GLY A 159 -17.33 -2.31 -9.28
N GLU A 160 -18.05 -2.34 -10.40
CA GLU A 160 -18.70 -3.54 -10.92
C GLU A 160 -17.69 -4.62 -11.32
N LYS A 161 -16.57 -4.25 -11.95
CA LYS A 161 -15.50 -5.19 -12.32
C LYS A 161 -14.83 -5.82 -11.12
N ILE A 162 -14.61 -5.05 -10.04
CA ILE A 162 -14.05 -5.59 -8.78
C ILE A 162 -15.04 -6.54 -8.11
N ALA A 163 -16.34 -6.19 -8.06
CA ALA A 163 -17.36 -7.07 -7.51
C ALA A 163 -17.48 -8.37 -8.32
N GLU A 164 -17.47 -8.30 -9.66
CA GLU A 164 -17.46 -9.47 -10.54
C GLU A 164 -16.22 -10.35 -10.30
N ALA A 165 -15.05 -9.74 -10.11
CA ALA A 165 -13.82 -10.47 -9.79
C ALA A 165 -13.93 -11.19 -8.44
N MET A 166 -14.42 -10.50 -7.39
CA MET A 166 -14.63 -11.10 -6.07
C MET A 166 -15.69 -12.22 -6.07
N ASP A 167 -16.72 -12.10 -6.88
CA ASP A 167 -17.73 -13.18 -7.02
C ASP A 167 -17.14 -14.43 -7.67
N LYS A 168 -16.19 -14.28 -8.63
CA LYS A 168 -15.54 -15.39 -9.30
C LYS A 168 -14.50 -16.11 -8.46
N VAL A 169 -13.64 -15.37 -7.76
CA VAL A 169 -12.52 -15.96 -6.98
C VAL A 169 -12.81 -16.06 -5.48
N GLY A 170 -13.94 -15.55 -5.02
CA GLY A 170 -14.30 -15.46 -3.60
C GLY A 170 -13.76 -14.18 -2.95
N LYS A 171 -14.30 -13.87 -1.77
CA LYS A 171 -13.98 -12.61 -1.05
C LYS A 171 -12.52 -12.51 -0.62
N GLU A 172 -11.89 -13.64 -0.35
CA GLU A 172 -10.47 -13.76 0.00
C GLU A 172 -9.60 -14.13 -1.21
N GLY A 173 -10.21 -14.22 -2.39
CA GLY A 173 -9.55 -14.59 -3.62
C GLY A 173 -8.52 -13.56 -4.08
N VAL A 174 -7.56 -14.02 -4.86
CA VAL A 174 -6.50 -13.17 -5.38
C VAL A 174 -6.99 -12.43 -6.60
N ILE A 175 -6.87 -11.11 -6.57
CA ILE A 175 -7.17 -10.22 -7.70
C ILE A 175 -5.90 -9.41 -7.99
N THR A 176 -5.45 -9.46 -9.25
CA THR A 176 -4.29 -8.70 -9.74
C THR A 176 -4.74 -7.73 -10.85
N ILE A 177 -3.93 -6.71 -11.08
CA ILE A 177 -4.24 -5.66 -12.05
C ILE A 177 -3.08 -5.57 -13.04
N GLU A 178 -3.39 -5.77 -14.32
CA GLU A 178 -2.43 -5.73 -15.42
C GLU A 178 -2.80 -4.65 -16.44
N ASP A 179 -1.84 -4.30 -17.29
CA ASP A 179 -2.07 -3.42 -18.43
C ASP A 179 -2.83 -4.20 -19.51
N GLY A 180 -3.99 -3.69 -19.93
CA GLY A 180 -4.76 -4.21 -21.06
C GLY A 180 -4.18 -3.76 -22.38
N GLN A 181 -4.51 -4.48 -23.45
CA GLN A 181 -4.10 -4.11 -24.82
C GLN A 181 -5.17 -3.29 -25.56
N GLY A 182 -6.39 -3.22 -25.00
CA GLY A 182 -7.54 -2.53 -25.58
C GLY A 182 -7.90 -1.23 -24.84
N LEU A 183 -9.01 -0.63 -25.29
CA LEU A 183 -9.57 0.58 -24.65
C LEU A 183 -10.51 0.25 -23.48
N GLN A 184 -11.00 -0.98 -23.42
CA GLN A 184 -11.95 -1.45 -22.41
C GLN A 184 -11.25 -2.31 -21.36
N ASP A 185 -11.80 -2.28 -20.14
CA ASP A 185 -11.35 -3.15 -19.07
C ASP A 185 -11.88 -4.56 -19.25
N GLU A 186 -11.00 -5.54 -19.12
CA GLU A 186 -11.31 -6.96 -19.23
C GLU A 186 -11.08 -7.66 -17.87
N LEU A 187 -11.81 -8.72 -17.64
CA LEU A 187 -11.65 -9.58 -16.46
C LEU A 187 -11.42 -11.02 -16.89
N ASP A 188 -10.24 -11.53 -16.63
CA ASP A 188 -9.90 -12.93 -16.81
C ASP A 188 -9.77 -13.64 -15.46
N VAL A 189 -10.10 -14.92 -15.42
CA VAL A 189 -9.79 -15.80 -14.29
C VAL A 189 -8.86 -16.89 -14.78
N VAL A 190 -7.69 -16.98 -14.17
CA VAL A 190 -6.63 -17.89 -14.58
C VAL A 190 -6.23 -18.79 -13.41
N GLU A 191 -5.59 -19.92 -13.71
CA GLU A 191 -5.01 -20.78 -12.70
C GLU A 191 -3.89 -20.05 -11.96
N GLY A 192 -3.93 -20.07 -10.63
CA GLY A 192 -2.95 -19.36 -9.83
C GLY A 192 -3.21 -19.49 -8.35
N MET A 193 -2.27 -19.00 -7.54
CA MET A 193 -2.42 -18.95 -6.09
C MET A 193 -1.53 -17.88 -5.46
N GLN A 194 -1.90 -17.47 -4.25
CA GLN A 194 -1.08 -16.63 -3.40
C GLN A 194 -0.78 -17.34 -2.08
N PHE A 195 0.43 -17.14 -1.57
CA PHE A 195 0.82 -17.61 -0.24
C PHE A 195 1.62 -16.55 0.52
N ASP A 196 1.56 -16.65 1.87
CA ASP A 196 2.09 -15.65 2.79
C ASP A 196 3.58 -15.85 3.03
N ARG A 197 4.40 -15.55 2.03
CA ARG A 197 5.87 -15.45 2.09
C ARG A 197 6.33 -14.47 1.04
N GLY A 198 7.11 -13.50 1.45
CA GLY A 198 7.70 -12.50 0.57
C GLY A 198 9.17 -12.79 0.24
N TYR A 199 9.80 -11.87 -0.46
CA TYR A 199 11.21 -11.98 -0.83
C TYR A 199 12.14 -12.00 0.39
N LEU A 200 13.21 -12.79 0.29
CA LEU A 200 14.24 -12.90 1.35
C LEU A 200 15.19 -11.70 1.39
N SER A 201 15.19 -10.88 0.36
CA SER A 201 16.03 -9.69 0.30
C SER A 201 15.34 -8.58 -0.50
N PRO A 202 15.32 -7.33 0.00
CA PRO A 202 14.79 -6.19 -0.75
C PRO A 202 15.58 -5.88 -2.03
N TYR A 203 16.79 -6.40 -2.18
CA TYR A 203 17.58 -6.27 -3.40
C TYR A 203 17.04 -7.07 -4.59
N PHE A 204 16.02 -7.89 -4.38
CA PHE A 204 15.29 -8.54 -5.48
C PHE A 204 14.21 -7.65 -6.11
N ILE A 205 13.85 -6.53 -5.48
CA ILE A 205 12.84 -5.59 -5.98
C ILE A 205 13.30 -5.02 -7.32
N ASN A 206 12.44 -5.12 -8.32
CA ASN A 206 12.63 -4.52 -9.65
C ASN A 206 11.53 -3.51 -10.02
N ASN A 207 10.48 -3.42 -9.20
CA ASN A 207 9.45 -2.39 -9.26
C ASN A 207 9.46 -1.61 -7.94
N ALA A 208 10.15 -0.48 -7.94
CA ALA A 208 10.33 0.33 -6.74
C ALA A 208 9.02 1.00 -6.27
N ASP A 209 8.13 1.35 -7.19
CA ASP A 209 6.87 2.02 -6.88
C ASP A 209 5.95 1.11 -6.05
N LYS A 210 5.87 -0.17 -6.43
CA LYS A 210 5.05 -1.18 -5.74
C LYS A 210 5.82 -1.97 -4.67
N GLN A 211 7.12 -1.79 -4.56
CA GLN A 211 8.00 -2.57 -3.66
C GLN A 211 7.90 -4.09 -3.90
N ILE A 212 7.77 -4.51 -5.16
CA ILE A 212 7.66 -5.92 -5.56
C ILE A 212 8.78 -6.34 -6.50
N ALA A 213 9.05 -7.65 -6.54
CA ALA A 213 9.79 -8.30 -7.59
C ALA A 213 8.81 -8.97 -8.56
N ALA A 214 8.66 -8.43 -9.76
CA ALA A 214 7.80 -8.97 -10.82
C ALA A 214 8.64 -9.76 -11.83
N MET A 215 8.18 -10.96 -12.21
CA MET A 215 8.87 -11.85 -13.14
C MET A 215 7.90 -12.32 -14.21
N GLU A 216 8.27 -12.13 -15.47
CA GLU A 216 7.52 -12.61 -16.63
C GLU A 216 8.11 -13.94 -17.13
N ASN A 217 7.26 -14.93 -17.35
CA ASN A 217 7.61 -16.28 -17.79
C ASN A 217 8.74 -16.94 -16.98
N PRO A 218 8.71 -16.89 -15.62
CA PRO A 218 9.76 -17.43 -14.79
C PRO A 218 9.78 -18.95 -14.79
N PHE A 219 10.95 -19.53 -14.52
CA PHE A 219 11.08 -20.87 -13.98
C PHE A 219 10.86 -20.82 -12.45
N ILE A 220 10.41 -21.94 -11.88
CA ILE A 220 10.13 -22.09 -10.45
C ILE A 220 10.85 -23.34 -9.95
N LEU A 221 11.81 -23.15 -9.05
CA LEU A 221 12.48 -24.22 -8.33
C LEU A 221 11.80 -24.42 -6.99
N LEU A 222 11.35 -25.66 -6.73
CA LEU A 222 10.71 -26.06 -5.48
C LEU A 222 11.64 -27.02 -4.73
N HIS A 223 12.04 -26.66 -3.51
CA HIS A 223 12.94 -27.49 -2.70
C HIS A 223 12.44 -27.61 -1.25
N ASP A 224 12.47 -28.82 -0.70
CA ASP A 224 11.92 -29.12 0.63
C ASP A 224 12.84 -28.79 1.79
N LYS A 225 14.14 -28.54 1.52
CA LYS A 225 15.18 -28.24 2.50
C LYS A 225 15.72 -26.81 2.36
N LYS A 226 16.60 -26.44 3.28
CA LYS A 226 17.35 -25.18 3.23
C LYS A 226 18.45 -25.23 2.17
N ILE A 227 18.68 -24.08 1.54
CA ILE A 227 19.76 -23.88 0.57
C ILE A 227 20.74 -22.85 1.14
N SER A 228 21.91 -23.30 1.56
CA SER A 228 22.97 -22.44 2.11
C SER A 228 24.22 -22.42 1.23
N ASN A 229 24.48 -23.50 0.48
CA ASN A 229 25.64 -23.64 -0.38
C ASN A 229 25.25 -23.36 -1.84
N ILE A 230 25.92 -22.37 -2.44
CA ILE A 230 25.63 -21.98 -3.84
C ILE A 230 26.01 -23.08 -4.84
N ARG A 231 26.98 -23.94 -4.50
CA ARG A 231 27.46 -25.01 -5.40
C ARG A 231 26.37 -25.97 -5.81
N ASP A 232 25.44 -26.26 -4.90
CA ASP A 232 24.32 -27.18 -5.14
C ASP A 232 23.34 -26.61 -6.18
N LEU A 233 23.24 -25.26 -6.26
CA LEU A 233 22.40 -24.55 -7.24
C LEU A 233 23.07 -24.30 -8.59
N LEU A 234 24.40 -24.34 -8.68
CA LEU A 234 25.12 -23.95 -9.90
C LEU A 234 24.61 -24.63 -11.18
N PRO A 235 24.35 -25.97 -11.20
CA PRO A 235 23.87 -26.62 -12.40
C PRO A 235 22.53 -26.10 -12.92
N VAL A 236 21.61 -25.75 -11.99
CA VAL A 236 20.30 -25.16 -12.32
C VAL A 236 20.48 -23.72 -12.78
N LEU A 237 21.27 -22.92 -12.08
CA LEU A 237 21.50 -21.52 -12.40
C LEU A 237 22.13 -21.35 -13.79
N GLU A 238 23.08 -22.20 -14.17
CA GLU A 238 23.69 -22.19 -15.50
C GLU A 238 22.69 -22.49 -16.61
N GLN A 239 21.80 -23.47 -16.40
CA GLN A 239 20.75 -23.83 -17.35
C GLN A 239 19.75 -22.67 -17.52
N VAL A 240 19.29 -22.08 -16.39
CA VAL A 240 18.37 -20.93 -16.38
C VAL A 240 19.00 -19.71 -17.05
N ALA A 241 20.28 -19.42 -16.79
CA ALA A 241 21.00 -18.33 -17.42
C ALA A 241 21.09 -18.53 -18.95
N LYS A 242 21.38 -19.76 -19.42
CA LYS A 242 21.37 -20.08 -20.86
C LYS A 242 20.00 -19.92 -21.50
N ALA A 243 18.92 -20.21 -20.75
CA ALA A 243 17.55 -20.05 -21.22
C ALA A 243 17.10 -18.56 -21.23
N GLY A 244 17.81 -17.66 -20.55
CA GLY A 244 17.53 -16.21 -20.53
C GLY A 244 16.24 -15.83 -19.79
N ARG A 245 15.68 -16.74 -18.95
CA ARG A 245 14.42 -16.53 -18.23
C ARG A 245 14.68 -16.29 -16.74
N PRO A 246 13.79 -15.57 -16.03
CA PRO A 246 13.89 -15.41 -14.59
C PRO A 246 13.69 -16.72 -13.83
N LEU A 247 14.19 -16.79 -12.59
CA LEU A 247 14.02 -17.95 -11.70
C LEU A 247 13.48 -17.51 -10.35
N LEU A 248 12.34 -18.08 -9.94
CA LEU A 248 11.87 -18.06 -8.56
C LEU A 248 12.37 -19.32 -7.84
N ILE A 249 12.97 -19.16 -6.67
CA ILE A 249 13.38 -20.24 -5.79
C ILE A 249 12.46 -20.25 -4.58
N ILE A 250 11.74 -21.36 -4.37
CA ILE A 250 10.89 -21.58 -3.20
C ILE A 250 11.50 -22.77 -2.42
N ALA A 251 12.10 -22.47 -1.28
CA ALA A 251 12.77 -23.48 -0.46
C ALA A 251 12.39 -23.31 1.02
N GLU A 252 12.71 -24.28 1.88
CA GLU A 252 12.52 -24.10 3.33
C GLU A 252 13.14 -22.78 3.82
N ASP A 253 14.36 -22.51 3.38
CA ASP A 253 15.05 -21.23 3.53
C ASP A 253 16.15 -21.12 2.46
N VAL A 254 16.56 -19.90 2.14
CA VAL A 254 17.76 -19.63 1.34
C VAL A 254 18.61 -18.65 2.13
N GLU A 255 19.79 -19.08 2.55
CA GLU A 255 20.62 -18.32 3.50
C GLU A 255 22.11 -18.33 3.13
N GLY A 256 22.90 -17.55 3.86
CA GLY A 256 24.36 -17.57 3.76
C GLY A 256 24.90 -17.20 2.38
N GLU A 257 25.87 -18.02 1.89
CA GLU A 257 26.55 -17.79 0.62
C GLU A 257 25.60 -17.88 -0.57
N ALA A 258 24.60 -18.78 -0.51
CA ALA A 258 23.63 -18.95 -1.58
C ALA A 258 22.82 -17.67 -1.79
N LEU A 259 22.22 -17.12 -0.73
CA LEU A 259 21.44 -15.89 -0.81
C LEU A 259 22.29 -14.70 -1.28
N ALA A 260 23.49 -14.53 -0.71
CA ALA A 260 24.39 -13.45 -1.07
C ALA A 260 24.77 -13.49 -2.57
N THR A 261 25.06 -14.67 -3.08
CA THR A 261 25.42 -14.85 -4.50
C THR A 261 24.22 -14.58 -5.43
N LEU A 262 23.02 -15.04 -5.09
CA LEU A 262 21.80 -14.75 -5.85
C LEU A 262 21.54 -13.24 -5.91
N VAL A 263 21.66 -12.54 -4.79
CA VAL A 263 21.49 -11.07 -4.70
C VAL A 263 22.51 -10.35 -5.58
N VAL A 264 23.81 -10.72 -5.50
CA VAL A 264 24.86 -10.08 -6.30
C VAL A 264 24.62 -10.30 -7.80
N ASN A 265 24.24 -11.50 -8.22
CA ASN A 265 23.97 -11.80 -9.63
C ASN A 265 22.72 -11.05 -10.14
N ASN A 266 21.69 -10.91 -9.29
CA ASN A 266 20.49 -10.13 -9.61
C ASN A 266 20.82 -8.64 -9.80
N ILE A 267 21.59 -8.03 -8.87
CA ILE A 267 22.02 -6.62 -8.96
C ILE A 267 22.87 -6.39 -10.22
N ARG A 268 23.75 -7.33 -10.57
CA ARG A 268 24.58 -7.25 -11.77
C ARG A 268 23.82 -7.51 -13.08
N GLY A 269 22.56 -7.92 -12.99
CA GLY A 269 21.74 -8.27 -14.17
C GLY A 269 22.18 -9.53 -14.91
N ILE A 270 23.07 -10.34 -14.30
CA ILE A 270 23.59 -11.59 -14.90
C ILE A 270 22.47 -12.65 -14.90
N LEU A 271 21.72 -12.73 -13.82
CA LEU A 271 20.64 -13.67 -13.65
C LEU A 271 19.50 -13.01 -12.83
N LYS A 272 18.31 -12.96 -13.39
CA LYS A 272 17.12 -12.45 -12.70
C LYS A 272 16.58 -13.55 -11.78
N THR A 273 16.85 -13.42 -10.48
CA THR A 273 16.41 -14.40 -9.49
C THR A 273 15.70 -13.74 -8.34
N VAL A 274 14.74 -14.46 -7.76
CA VAL A 274 14.09 -14.12 -6.49
C VAL A 274 14.04 -15.38 -5.63
N ALA A 275 14.31 -15.25 -4.35
CA ALA A 275 14.21 -16.34 -3.39
C ALA A 275 13.17 -16.00 -2.31
N VAL A 276 12.32 -16.98 -2.00
CA VAL A 276 11.27 -16.91 -0.98
C VAL A 276 11.28 -18.17 -0.11
N LYS A 277 10.78 -18.05 1.12
CA LYS A 277 10.55 -19.22 1.96
C LYS A 277 9.31 -19.98 1.51
N ALA A 278 9.37 -21.30 1.58
CA ALA A 278 8.20 -22.14 1.37
C ALA A 278 7.13 -21.87 2.45
N PRO A 279 5.84 -21.85 2.06
CA PRO A 279 4.76 -21.63 3.02
C PRO A 279 4.54 -22.85 3.92
N GLY A 280 4.11 -22.62 5.16
CA GLY A 280 3.84 -23.66 6.14
C GLY A 280 5.09 -24.21 6.84
N PHE A 281 4.89 -25.24 7.65
CA PHE A 281 5.93 -25.92 8.44
C PHE A 281 5.72 -27.42 8.43
N GLY A 282 6.81 -28.22 8.51
CA GLY A 282 6.75 -29.66 8.55
C GLY A 282 6.00 -30.27 7.36
N ASP A 283 5.09 -31.22 7.62
CA ASP A 283 4.33 -31.91 6.57
C ASP A 283 3.40 -30.97 5.79
N ARG A 284 2.90 -29.90 6.42
CA ARG A 284 2.11 -28.89 5.70
C ARG A 284 2.95 -28.15 4.67
N ARG A 285 4.22 -27.85 4.96
CA ARG A 285 5.12 -27.23 3.98
C ARG A 285 5.31 -28.14 2.77
N LYS A 286 5.56 -29.44 2.99
CA LYS A 286 5.67 -30.41 1.91
C LYS A 286 4.40 -30.45 1.05
N ALA A 287 3.24 -30.53 1.69
CA ALA A 287 1.95 -30.54 1.01
C ALA A 287 1.68 -29.27 0.20
N MET A 288 2.07 -28.10 0.71
CA MET A 288 1.94 -26.83 -0.03
C MET A 288 2.94 -26.71 -1.18
N LEU A 289 4.16 -27.20 -1.03
CA LEU A 289 5.12 -27.30 -2.14
C LEU A 289 4.60 -28.20 -3.25
N GLU A 290 3.94 -29.34 -2.92
CA GLU A 290 3.28 -30.19 -3.90
C GLU A 290 2.10 -29.48 -4.60
N ASP A 291 1.30 -28.71 -3.86
CA ASP A 291 0.21 -27.93 -4.45
C ASP A 291 0.75 -26.91 -5.48
N ILE A 292 1.86 -26.24 -5.15
CA ILE A 292 2.55 -25.32 -6.07
C ILE A 292 3.14 -26.07 -7.26
N ALA A 293 3.73 -27.25 -7.04
CA ALA A 293 4.28 -28.09 -8.11
C ALA A 293 3.20 -28.48 -9.12
N ILE A 294 2.05 -28.93 -8.65
CA ILE A 294 0.90 -29.30 -9.50
C ILE A 294 0.39 -28.08 -10.27
N LEU A 295 0.25 -26.93 -9.61
CA LEU A 295 -0.20 -25.69 -10.24
C LEU A 295 0.74 -25.20 -11.34
N THR A 296 2.04 -25.38 -11.15
CA THR A 296 3.08 -24.83 -12.05
C THR A 296 3.66 -25.87 -13.01
N GLY A 297 3.19 -27.12 -12.92
CA GLY A 297 3.69 -28.21 -13.74
C GLY A 297 5.13 -28.64 -13.41
N GLY A 298 5.62 -28.29 -12.21
CA GLY A 298 6.96 -28.63 -11.73
C GLY A 298 6.99 -29.86 -10.84
N THR A 299 8.16 -30.10 -10.25
CA THR A 299 8.41 -31.21 -9.32
C THR A 299 9.11 -30.65 -8.08
N VAL A 300 8.72 -31.13 -6.89
CA VAL A 300 9.44 -30.79 -5.65
C VAL A 300 10.74 -31.58 -5.60
N ILE A 301 11.84 -30.88 -5.52
CA ILE A 301 13.18 -31.49 -5.40
C ILE A 301 13.39 -31.88 -3.93
N ALA A 302 13.29 -33.16 -3.65
CA ALA A 302 13.42 -33.74 -2.32
C ALA A 302 14.26 -35.03 -2.39
N GLU A 303 15.18 -35.18 -1.47
CA GLU A 303 16.02 -36.40 -1.38
C GLU A 303 15.22 -37.66 -1.11
N GLU A 304 14.07 -37.51 -0.40
CA GLU A 304 13.16 -38.62 -0.11
C GLU A 304 12.62 -39.32 -1.37
N VAL A 305 12.49 -38.56 -2.47
CA VAL A 305 12.08 -39.08 -3.78
C VAL A 305 13.26 -39.30 -4.74
N GLY A 306 14.49 -39.20 -4.24
CA GLY A 306 15.72 -39.45 -5.01
C GLY A 306 16.17 -38.27 -5.89
N LEU A 307 15.59 -37.06 -5.71
CA LEU A 307 15.95 -35.87 -6.44
C LEU A 307 16.89 -34.98 -5.62
N THR A 308 17.96 -34.47 -6.25
CA THR A 308 18.92 -33.54 -5.63
C THR A 308 19.10 -32.33 -6.51
N LEU A 309 19.44 -31.19 -5.90
CA LEU A 309 19.63 -29.89 -6.61
C LEU A 309 20.70 -30.02 -7.72
N GLU A 310 21.78 -30.73 -7.48
CA GLU A 310 22.90 -30.89 -8.42
C GLU A 310 22.50 -31.65 -9.71
N LYS A 311 21.46 -32.48 -9.64
CA LYS A 311 20.96 -33.26 -10.78
C LYS A 311 19.71 -32.67 -11.42
N THR A 312 19.19 -31.58 -10.86
CA THR A 312 17.97 -30.93 -11.34
C THR A 312 18.21 -30.28 -12.71
N THR A 313 17.27 -30.49 -13.61
CA THR A 313 17.25 -29.89 -14.95
C THR A 313 16.05 -28.96 -15.12
N LEU A 314 15.95 -28.25 -16.24
CA LEU A 314 14.80 -27.40 -16.53
C LEU A 314 13.46 -28.16 -16.61
N ALA A 315 13.50 -29.49 -16.80
CA ALA A 315 12.29 -30.30 -16.91
C ALA A 315 11.56 -30.46 -15.58
N GLU A 316 12.27 -30.43 -14.45
CA GLU A 316 11.68 -30.51 -13.11
C GLU A 316 11.19 -29.14 -12.62
N LEU A 317 11.59 -28.04 -13.27
CA LEU A 317 11.18 -26.70 -12.86
C LEU A 317 9.73 -26.42 -13.25
N GLY A 318 8.97 -25.86 -12.30
CA GLY A 318 7.67 -25.30 -12.59
C GLY A 318 7.78 -24.04 -13.44
N GLN A 319 6.67 -23.60 -14.03
CA GLN A 319 6.58 -22.39 -14.82
C GLN A 319 5.24 -21.69 -14.59
N ALA A 320 5.22 -20.40 -14.78
CA ALA A 320 4.01 -19.58 -14.78
C ALA A 320 4.16 -18.44 -15.81
N LYS A 321 3.06 -17.83 -16.20
CA LYS A 321 3.10 -16.65 -17.07
C LYS A 321 3.71 -15.47 -16.34
N ARG A 322 3.33 -15.28 -15.07
CA ARG A 322 3.81 -14.16 -14.25
C ARG A 322 3.87 -14.53 -12.78
N ILE A 323 4.84 -13.96 -12.07
CA ILE A 323 4.93 -14.04 -10.61
C ILE A 323 5.18 -12.64 -10.05
N GLU A 324 4.49 -12.31 -8.97
CA GLU A 324 4.72 -11.10 -8.17
C GLU A 324 5.11 -11.49 -6.75
N VAL A 325 6.27 -11.02 -6.31
CA VAL A 325 6.77 -11.26 -4.94
C VAL A 325 6.84 -9.93 -4.22
N GLY A 326 5.98 -9.77 -3.24
CA GLY A 326 5.96 -8.63 -2.32
C GLY A 326 6.79 -8.89 -1.07
N LYS A 327 6.67 -7.99 -0.10
CA LYS A 327 7.34 -8.12 1.20
C LYS A 327 6.80 -9.28 2.04
N GLU A 328 5.49 -9.53 1.99
CA GLU A 328 4.78 -10.49 2.85
C GLU A 328 4.18 -11.67 2.08
N ASN A 329 4.04 -11.58 0.76
CA ASN A 329 3.33 -12.55 -0.05
C ASN A 329 4.00 -12.80 -1.41
N THR A 330 3.67 -13.94 -1.99
CA THR A 330 4.04 -14.34 -3.35
C THR A 330 2.79 -14.80 -4.10
N THR A 331 2.54 -14.21 -5.28
CA THR A 331 1.42 -14.53 -6.16
C THR A 331 1.93 -15.17 -7.44
N ILE A 332 1.44 -16.38 -7.74
CA ILE A 332 1.69 -17.11 -8.98
C ILE A 332 0.46 -16.94 -9.86
N ILE A 333 0.64 -16.43 -11.08
CA ILE A 333 -0.44 -16.11 -12.02
C ILE A 333 -0.25 -16.96 -13.28
N ASP A 334 -1.30 -17.66 -13.67
CA ASP A 334 -1.34 -18.50 -14.88
C ASP A 334 -0.21 -19.54 -14.90
N GLY A 335 -0.26 -20.47 -13.92
CA GLY A 335 0.62 -21.63 -13.87
C GLY A 335 0.34 -22.60 -15.03
N ILE A 336 1.38 -23.25 -15.56
CA ILE A 336 1.24 -24.18 -16.69
C ILE A 336 0.76 -25.60 -16.30
N GLY A 337 0.40 -25.81 -15.02
CA GLY A 337 -0.11 -27.09 -14.53
C GLY A 337 -1.35 -27.54 -15.30
N LYS A 338 -1.52 -28.85 -15.42
CA LYS A 338 -2.68 -29.42 -16.11
C LYS A 338 -3.93 -29.27 -15.23
N GLU A 339 -4.99 -28.73 -15.78
CA GLU A 339 -6.29 -28.53 -15.10
C GLU A 339 -6.82 -29.83 -14.45
N ASP A 340 -6.68 -30.97 -15.14
CA ASP A 340 -7.09 -32.26 -14.60
C ASP A 340 -6.28 -32.66 -13.35
N ALA A 341 -4.97 -32.36 -13.30
CA ALA A 341 -4.14 -32.60 -12.14
C ALA A 341 -4.52 -31.69 -10.96
N ILE A 342 -4.84 -30.42 -11.22
CA ILE A 342 -5.32 -29.48 -10.22
C ILE A 342 -6.67 -29.94 -9.65
N LYS A 343 -7.62 -30.34 -10.50
CA LYS A 343 -8.93 -30.89 -10.09
C LYS A 343 -8.77 -32.17 -9.26
N ALA A 344 -7.88 -33.08 -9.67
CA ALA A 344 -7.59 -34.30 -8.91
C ALA A 344 -6.99 -33.98 -7.53
N ARG A 345 -6.10 -32.97 -7.44
CA ARG A 345 -5.53 -32.52 -6.17
C ARG A 345 -6.60 -31.94 -5.25
N ILE A 346 -7.51 -31.10 -5.76
CA ILE A 346 -8.64 -30.54 -5.02
C ILE A 346 -9.56 -31.64 -4.50
N ALA A 347 -9.86 -32.67 -5.33
CA ALA A 347 -10.64 -33.82 -4.91
C ALA A 347 -9.96 -34.61 -3.76
N ASN A 348 -8.64 -34.75 -3.81
CA ASN A 348 -7.85 -35.41 -2.75
C ASN A 348 -7.92 -34.60 -1.44
N ILE A 349 -7.77 -33.26 -1.51
CA ILE A 349 -7.90 -32.38 -0.33
C ILE A 349 -9.31 -32.47 0.26
N ASN A 350 -10.38 -32.52 -0.57
CA ASN A 350 -11.74 -32.70 -0.09
C ASN A 350 -11.88 -34.02 0.70
N LYS A 351 -11.32 -35.12 0.20
CA LYS A 351 -11.33 -36.39 0.89
C LYS A 351 -10.62 -36.31 2.25
N GLN A 352 -9.46 -35.63 2.30
CA GLN A 352 -8.74 -35.38 3.55
C GLN A 352 -9.56 -34.56 4.56
N ILE A 353 -10.36 -33.57 4.09
CA ILE A 353 -11.27 -32.79 4.95
C ILE A 353 -12.35 -33.69 5.55
N GLU A 354 -12.93 -34.62 4.76
CA GLU A 354 -13.95 -35.54 5.22
C GLU A 354 -13.40 -36.56 6.23
N GLU A 355 -12.19 -37.06 6.01
CA GLU A 355 -11.53 -38.03 6.86
C GLU A 355 -10.92 -37.44 8.14
N SER A 356 -10.64 -36.14 8.17
CA SER A 356 -10.06 -35.46 9.34
C SER A 356 -11.04 -35.40 10.49
N THR A 357 -10.55 -35.66 11.70
CA THR A 357 -11.31 -35.54 12.96
C THR A 357 -11.00 -34.24 13.73
N SER A 358 -9.95 -33.53 13.34
CA SER A 358 -9.48 -32.28 13.96
C SER A 358 -10.09 -31.08 13.24
N ASP A 359 -10.82 -30.24 13.97
CA ASP A 359 -11.40 -29.00 13.40
C ASP A 359 -10.30 -28.05 12.89
N TYR A 360 -9.16 -27.97 13.60
CA TYR A 360 -8.01 -27.20 13.16
C TYR A 360 -7.42 -27.70 11.86
N ASP A 361 -7.28 -29.02 11.69
CA ASP A 361 -6.75 -29.60 10.45
C ASP A 361 -7.74 -29.44 9.30
N LYS A 362 -9.05 -29.56 9.57
CA LYS A 362 -10.11 -29.26 8.58
C LYS A 362 -10.02 -27.82 8.10
N GLU A 363 -9.87 -26.86 9.00
CA GLU A 363 -9.71 -25.44 8.65
C GLU A 363 -8.49 -25.24 7.74
N LYS A 364 -7.34 -25.81 8.07
CA LYS A 364 -6.12 -25.68 7.27
C LYS A 364 -6.19 -26.37 5.91
N LEU A 365 -6.90 -27.48 5.82
CA LEU A 365 -7.20 -28.15 4.55
C LEU A 365 -8.16 -27.31 3.69
N GLN A 366 -9.17 -26.68 4.31
CA GLN A 366 -10.08 -25.77 3.63
C GLN A 366 -9.34 -24.53 3.07
N GLU A 367 -8.42 -23.93 3.85
CA GLU A 367 -7.55 -22.85 3.37
C GLU A 367 -6.73 -23.28 2.14
N ARG A 368 -6.10 -24.45 2.16
CA ARG A 368 -5.34 -24.98 1.03
C ARG A 368 -6.22 -25.19 -0.21
N LYS A 369 -7.41 -25.79 -0.01
CA LYS A 369 -8.40 -25.96 -1.07
C LYS A 369 -8.78 -24.62 -1.68
N ALA A 370 -9.11 -23.64 -0.85
CA ALA A 370 -9.52 -22.30 -1.31
C ALA A 370 -8.41 -21.62 -2.14
N LYS A 371 -7.14 -21.73 -1.69
CA LYS A 371 -5.99 -21.17 -2.42
C LYS A 371 -5.76 -21.84 -3.78
N LEU A 372 -6.00 -23.15 -3.89
CA LEU A 372 -5.78 -23.89 -5.13
C LEU A 372 -6.98 -23.81 -6.09
N ALA A 373 -8.21 -23.80 -5.56
CA ALA A 373 -9.45 -23.81 -6.34
C ALA A 373 -9.91 -22.41 -6.78
N GLY A 374 -9.52 -21.35 -6.06
CA GLY A 374 -9.99 -20.00 -6.33
C GLY A 374 -9.40 -19.36 -7.58
N GLY A 375 -8.22 -19.79 -8.03
CA GLY A 375 -7.51 -19.15 -9.11
C GLY A 375 -7.09 -17.71 -8.79
N VAL A 376 -6.74 -16.95 -9.82
CA VAL A 376 -6.41 -15.53 -9.76
C VAL A 376 -7.28 -14.78 -10.76
N ALA A 377 -8.03 -13.79 -10.29
CA ALA A 377 -8.71 -12.85 -11.16
C ALA A 377 -7.73 -11.77 -11.63
N VAL A 378 -7.64 -11.57 -12.94
CA VAL A 378 -6.76 -10.57 -13.57
C VAL A 378 -7.64 -9.50 -14.19
N ILE A 379 -7.63 -8.30 -13.59
CA ILE A 379 -8.29 -7.12 -14.16
C ILE A 379 -7.28 -6.46 -15.10
N LYS A 380 -7.57 -6.50 -16.40
CA LYS A 380 -6.77 -5.83 -17.44
C LYS A 380 -7.37 -4.45 -17.69
N VAL A 381 -6.61 -3.42 -17.35
CA VAL A 381 -7.07 -2.02 -17.48
C VAL A 381 -6.82 -1.53 -18.88
N GLY A 382 -7.87 -1.06 -19.55
CA GLY A 382 -7.81 -0.48 -20.90
C GLY A 382 -7.73 1.05 -20.86
N ALA A 383 -6.88 1.64 -21.72
CA ALA A 383 -6.79 3.08 -21.90
C ALA A 383 -6.22 3.45 -23.28
N ALA A 384 -6.42 4.73 -23.70
CA ALA A 384 -5.92 5.22 -24.99
C ALA A 384 -4.44 5.65 -24.93
N THR A 385 -3.95 6.03 -23.76
CA THR A 385 -2.57 6.52 -23.56
C THR A 385 -1.94 5.89 -22.33
N GLU A 386 -0.60 5.84 -22.32
CA GLU A 386 0.15 5.32 -21.15
C GLU A 386 -0.10 6.13 -19.87
N VAL A 387 -0.27 7.45 -19.98
CA VAL A 387 -0.57 8.32 -18.83
C VAL A 387 -1.93 7.99 -18.24
N GLU A 388 -2.95 7.85 -19.09
CA GLU A 388 -4.30 7.44 -18.69
C GLU A 388 -4.31 6.03 -18.08
N MET A 389 -3.57 5.10 -18.70
CA MET A 389 -3.39 3.73 -18.20
C MET A 389 -2.88 3.72 -16.77
N LYS A 390 -1.81 4.45 -16.49
CA LYS A 390 -1.21 4.53 -15.15
C LYS A 390 -2.17 5.13 -14.13
N GLU A 391 -2.89 6.20 -14.50
CA GLU A 391 -3.88 6.83 -13.61
C GLU A 391 -5.02 5.87 -13.30
N LYS A 392 -5.60 5.26 -14.33
CA LYS A 392 -6.73 4.34 -14.18
C LYS A 392 -6.36 3.09 -13.39
N LYS A 393 -5.16 2.56 -13.63
CA LYS A 393 -4.63 1.41 -12.88
C LYS A 393 -4.47 1.73 -11.39
N ALA A 394 -3.95 2.89 -11.03
CA ALA A 394 -3.86 3.32 -9.63
C ALA A 394 -5.25 3.41 -8.99
N ARG A 395 -6.25 3.97 -9.69
CA ARG A 395 -7.64 4.01 -9.20
C ARG A 395 -8.26 2.62 -8.99
N VAL A 396 -7.99 1.68 -9.87
CA VAL A 396 -8.46 0.28 -9.73
C VAL A 396 -7.78 -0.38 -8.52
N GLU A 397 -6.49 -0.11 -8.30
CA GLU A 397 -5.73 -0.61 -7.13
C GLU A 397 -6.31 -0.06 -5.82
N ASP A 398 -6.55 1.24 -5.73
CA ASP A 398 -7.17 1.88 -4.56
C ASP A 398 -8.57 1.29 -4.28
N ALA A 399 -9.39 1.16 -5.34
CA ALA A 399 -10.73 0.58 -5.22
C ALA A 399 -10.70 -0.89 -4.78
N LEU A 400 -9.74 -1.69 -5.24
CA LEU A 400 -9.55 -3.07 -4.80
C LEU A 400 -9.16 -3.14 -3.32
N HIS A 401 -8.25 -2.27 -2.87
CA HIS A 401 -7.84 -2.19 -1.47
C HIS A 401 -9.00 -1.77 -0.57
N ALA A 402 -9.78 -0.76 -0.98
CA ALA A 402 -10.96 -0.29 -0.26
C ALA A 402 -12.03 -1.39 -0.14
N THR A 403 -12.27 -2.15 -1.22
CA THR A 403 -13.25 -3.26 -1.18
C THR A 403 -12.80 -4.40 -0.27
N ARG A 404 -11.51 -4.75 -0.25
CA ARG A 404 -10.96 -5.71 0.72
C ARG A 404 -11.12 -5.23 2.15
N ALA A 405 -10.79 -3.97 2.43
CA ALA A 405 -10.97 -3.36 3.75
C ALA A 405 -12.45 -3.37 4.20
N ALA A 406 -13.39 -3.16 3.27
CA ALA A 406 -14.82 -3.22 3.54
C ALA A 406 -15.31 -4.64 3.82
N VAL A 407 -14.83 -5.63 3.11
CA VAL A 407 -15.15 -7.05 3.37
C VAL A 407 -14.62 -7.48 4.73
N GLU A 408 -13.45 -6.99 5.14
CA GLU A 408 -12.77 -7.35 6.39
C GLU A 408 -13.45 -6.74 7.64
N GLU A 409 -13.76 -5.43 7.63
CA GLU A 409 -14.27 -4.73 8.81
C GLU A 409 -15.64 -4.07 8.62
N GLY A 410 -16.29 -4.28 7.48
CA GLY A 410 -17.59 -3.68 7.16
C GLY A 410 -17.47 -2.25 6.63
N ILE A 411 -18.65 -1.64 6.48
CA ILE A 411 -18.84 -0.31 5.90
C ILE A 411 -19.56 0.63 6.87
N VAL A 412 -19.27 1.93 6.72
CA VAL A 412 -19.93 3.03 7.43
C VAL A 412 -20.48 4.04 6.42
N PRO A 413 -21.39 4.96 6.81
CA PRO A 413 -21.82 6.05 5.96
C PRO A 413 -20.63 6.92 5.53
N GLY A 414 -20.42 7.06 4.21
CA GLY A 414 -19.30 7.76 3.62
C GLY A 414 -19.40 9.29 3.67
N GLY A 415 -18.47 9.93 2.96
CA GLY A 415 -18.44 11.39 2.83
C GLY A 415 -18.14 12.14 4.13
N GLY A 416 -17.51 11.49 5.11
CA GLY A 416 -17.18 12.06 6.43
C GLY A 416 -18.31 11.96 7.46
N VAL A 417 -19.49 11.39 7.10
CA VAL A 417 -20.65 11.28 8.00
C VAL A 417 -20.34 10.39 9.22
N ALA A 418 -19.66 9.27 9.02
CA ALA A 418 -19.31 8.35 10.11
C ALA A 418 -18.52 9.05 11.24
N LEU A 419 -17.53 9.88 10.89
CA LEU A 419 -16.78 10.66 11.86
C LEU A 419 -17.67 11.65 12.61
N LEU A 420 -18.61 12.33 11.94
CA LEU A 420 -19.56 13.23 12.59
C LEU A 420 -20.50 12.49 13.56
N ARG A 421 -20.90 11.27 13.24
CA ARG A 421 -21.72 10.45 14.15
C ARG A 421 -20.93 9.99 15.38
N ALA A 422 -19.66 9.61 15.19
CA ALA A 422 -18.78 9.22 16.29
C ALA A 422 -18.47 10.39 17.27
N LYS A 423 -18.59 11.65 16.84
CA LYS A 423 -18.44 12.81 17.73
C LYS A 423 -19.34 12.75 18.98
N ALA A 424 -20.55 12.19 18.87
CA ALA A 424 -21.48 12.12 19.99
C ALA A 424 -20.96 11.26 21.15
N ALA A 425 -20.16 10.22 20.87
CA ALA A 425 -19.48 9.40 21.88
C ALA A 425 -18.29 10.16 22.50
N VAL A 426 -17.49 10.80 21.68
CA VAL A 426 -16.31 11.57 22.10
C VAL A 426 -16.72 12.79 22.97
N ALA A 427 -17.81 13.46 22.63
CA ALA A 427 -18.31 14.63 23.37
C ALA A 427 -18.74 14.31 24.82
N LYS A 428 -18.96 13.05 25.16
CA LYS A 428 -19.32 12.61 26.53
C LYS A 428 -18.08 12.38 27.40
N LEU A 429 -16.90 12.34 26.81
CA LEU A 429 -15.68 12.09 27.54
C LEU A 429 -15.26 13.29 28.39
N LYS A 430 -14.56 12.98 29.48
CA LYS A 430 -13.88 13.96 30.32
C LYS A 430 -12.44 13.52 30.49
N GLY A 431 -11.53 14.50 30.44
CA GLY A 431 -10.14 14.33 30.81
C GLY A 431 -9.95 14.26 32.33
N ASP A 432 -8.77 13.92 32.75
CA ASP A 432 -8.39 13.95 34.17
C ASP A 432 -8.05 15.38 34.63
N ASN A 433 -7.84 16.29 33.65
CA ASN A 433 -7.58 17.71 33.87
C ASN A 433 -8.03 18.53 32.66
N HIS A 434 -7.97 19.87 32.77
CA HIS A 434 -8.39 20.83 31.76
C HIS A 434 -7.64 20.68 30.42
N ASP A 435 -6.35 20.37 30.46
CA ASP A 435 -5.54 20.23 29.26
C ASP A 435 -5.90 18.95 28.48
N GLN A 436 -6.29 17.86 29.17
CA GLN A 436 -6.83 16.66 28.53
C GLN A 436 -8.23 16.92 27.93
N ASP A 437 -9.07 17.73 28.58
CA ASP A 437 -10.36 18.17 27.99
C ASP A 437 -10.15 18.97 26.70
N ALA A 438 -9.12 19.83 26.68
CA ALA A 438 -8.72 20.54 25.47
C ALA A 438 -8.24 19.55 24.38
N GLY A 439 -7.50 18.50 24.74
CA GLY A 439 -7.10 17.43 23.83
C GLY A 439 -8.30 16.70 23.20
N ILE A 440 -9.31 16.40 23.98
CA ILE A 440 -10.59 15.83 23.48
C ILE A 440 -11.27 16.82 22.51
N THR A 441 -11.27 18.10 22.83
CA THR A 441 -11.86 19.16 21.99
C THR A 441 -11.15 19.28 20.64
N ILE A 442 -9.82 19.12 20.59
CA ILE A 442 -9.04 19.09 19.34
C ILE A 442 -9.57 18.01 18.41
N VAL A 443 -9.75 16.79 18.90
CA VAL A 443 -10.26 15.68 18.10
C VAL A 443 -11.69 15.93 17.63
N LEU A 444 -12.57 16.42 18.51
CA LEU A 444 -13.95 16.79 18.16
C LEU A 444 -14.02 17.76 16.98
N ARG A 445 -13.12 18.74 16.93
CA ARG A 445 -13.04 19.68 15.81
C ARG A 445 -12.45 19.03 14.56
N ALA A 446 -11.37 18.25 14.72
CA ALA A 446 -10.69 17.61 13.60
C ALA A 446 -11.58 16.58 12.88
N MET A 447 -12.50 15.91 13.58
CA MET A 447 -13.44 14.95 12.98
C MET A 447 -14.42 15.60 11.98
N GLU A 448 -14.56 16.93 11.96
CA GLU A 448 -15.32 17.64 10.93
C GLU A 448 -14.52 17.89 9.64
N ALA A 449 -13.20 17.84 9.70
CA ALA A 449 -12.35 18.32 8.62
C ALA A 449 -12.59 17.60 7.28
N PRO A 450 -12.75 16.26 7.20
CA PRO A 450 -13.08 15.59 5.94
C PRO A 450 -14.42 16.04 5.36
N MET A 451 -15.48 16.14 6.20
CA MET A 451 -16.81 16.62 5.78
C MET A 451 -16.79 18.10 5.37
N ARG A 452 -15.81 18.89 5.83
CA ARG A 452 -15.63 20.27 5.37
C ARG A 452 -14.89 20.35 4.04
N ALA A 453 -13.84 19.53 3.86
CA ALA A 453 -13.01 19.54 2.66
C ALA A 453 -13.76 19.04 1.41
N ILE A 454 -14.61 18.03 1.55
CA ILE A 454 -15.37 17.45 0.41
C ILE A 454 -16.31 18.47 -0.25
N PRO A 455 -17.23 19.15 0.47
CA PRO A 455 -18.06 20.20 -0.11
C PRO A 455 -17.25 21.41 -0.60
N GLN A 456 -16.19 21.80 0.10
CA GLN A 456 -15.31 22.89 -0.31
C GLN A 456 -14.72 22.62 -1.70
N ASN A 457 -14.27 21.39 -1.97
CA ASN A 457 -13.78 21.00 -3.29
C ASN A 457 -14.91 20.95 -4.34
N ALA A 458 -16.15 20.77 -3.90
CA ALA A 458 -17.33 20.82 -4.75
C ALA A 458 -17.79 22.25 -5.08
N GLY A 459 -17.29 23.26 -4.36
CA GLY A 459 -17.71 24.66 -4.49
C GLY A 459 -18.90 25.03 -3.63
N ASP A 460 -19.27 24.16 -2.66
CA ASP A 460 -20.37 24.36 -1.74
C ASP A 460 -19.87 24.95 -0.41
N GLU A 461 -20.77 25.56 0.39
CA GLU A 461 -20.40 26.15 1.70
C GLU A 461 -20.31 25.08 2.80
N PRO A 462 -19.10 24.73 3.30
CA PRO A 462 -18.90 23.61 4.19
C PRO A 462 -19.64 23.75 5.53
N SER A 463 -19.74 24.97 6.07
CA SER A 463 -20.31 25.20 7.39
C SER A 463 -21.81 24.94 7.42
N VAL A 464 -22.51 25.32 6.34
CA VAL A 464 -23.95 25.06 6.18
C VAL A 464 -24.21 23.55 6.10
N ILE A 465 -23.40 22.85 5.30
CA ILE A 465 -23.55 21.41 5.08
C ILE A 465 -23.29 20.64 6.37
N VAL A 466 -22.18 20.91 7.06
CA VAL A 466 -21.83 20.24 8.33
C VAL A 466 -22.95 20.43 9.36
N ASN A 467 -23.46 21.66 9.54
CA ASN A 467 -24.55 21.92 10.48
C ASN A 467 -25.80 21.12 10.14
N LYS A 468 -26.23 21.13 8.88
CA LYS A 468 -27.40 20.38 8.43
C LYS A 468 -27.24 18.85 8.59
N VAL A 469 -26.04 18.33 8.35
CA VAL A 469 -25.75 16.91 8.56
C VAL A 469 -25.71 16.57 10.05
N LEU A 470 -25.22 17.46 10.93
CA LEU A 470 -25.23 17.26 12.39
C LEU A 470 -26.64 17.21 12.98
N GLU A 471 -27.61 17.96 12.44
CA GLU A 471 -29.02 17.90 12.82
C GLU A 471 -29.67 16.54 12.45
N GLY A 472 -29.16 15.88 11.40
CA GLY A 472 -29.62 14.58 10.97
C GLY A 472 -29.15 13.44 11.86
N LYS A 473 -29.75 12.25 11.70
CA LYS A 473 -29.44 11.05 12.47
C LYS A 473 -29.03 9.88 11.55
N GLY A 474 -28.37 8.88 12.12
CA GLY A 474 -27.98 7.67 11.40
C GLY A 474 -27.09 7.96 10.22
N SER A 475 -27.44 7.44 9.04
CA SER A 475 -26.70 7.59 7.79
C SER A 475 -27.05 8.85 6.98
N PHE A 476 -27.86 9.77 7.52
CA PHE A 476 -28.18 11.04 6.84
C PHE A 476 -26.93 11.88 6.62
N GLY A 477 -26.69 12.29 5.37
CA GLY A 477 -25.49 13.04 4.97
C GLY A 477 -25.72 13.88 3.72
N TYR A 478 -24.62 14.31 3.11
CA TYR A 478 -24.59 15.12 1.90
C TYR A 478 -23.76 14.43 0.82
N ASN A 479 -24.39 14.14 -0.31
CA ASN A 479 -23.71 13.62 -1.50
C ASN A 479 -23.18 14.78 -2.33
N ALA A 480 -21.88 15.06 -2.26
CA ALA A 480 -21.25 16.15 -2.98
C ALA A 480 -21.18 15.92 -4.52
N ALA A 481 -21.41 14.71 -5.01
CA ALA A 481 -21.49 14.45 -6.45
C ALA A 481 -22.78 15.02 -7.05
N THR A 482 -23.92 14.80 -6.37
CA THR A 482 -25.26 15.21 -6.82
C THR A 482 -25.78 16.47 -6.15
N SER A 483 -25.09 16.96 -5.11
CA SER A 483 -25.50 18.08 -4.25
C SER A 483 -26.83 17.83 -3.51
N GLU A 484 -27.09 16.58 -3.13
CA GLU A 484 -28.31 16.12 -2.47
C GLU A 484 -28.05 15.67 -1.03
N TYR A 485 -29.05 15.89 -0.18
CA TYR A 485 -29.07 15.36 1.19
C TYR A 485 -29.93 14.08 1.26
N GLY A 486 -29.44 13.07 1.98
CA GLY A 486 -30.20 11.83 2.14
C GLY A 486 -29.46 10.79 2.95
N ASP A 487 -29.96 9.56 2.90
CA ASP A 487 -29.31 8.40 3.49
C ASP A 487 -28.11 7.98 2.63
N MET A 488 -26.90 8.16 3.16
CA MET A 488 -25.66 7.88 2.43
C MET A 488 -25.51 6.40 2.06
N LEU A 489 -25.99 5.48 2.92
CA LEU A 489 -25.95 4.06 2.61
C LEU A 489 -26.90 3.72 1.46
N ALA A 490 -28.11 4.30 1.46
CA ALA A 490 -29.09 4.12 0.38
C ALA A 490 -28.60 4.74 -0.95
N MET A 491 -27.89 5.87 -0.88
CA MET A 491 -27.26 6.55 -2.02
C MET A 491 -26.01 5.84 -2.53
N GLY A 492 -25.55 4.79 -1.84
CA GLY A 492 -24.32 4.07 -2.20
C GLY A 492 -23.02 4.80 -1.84
N VAL A 493 -23.08 5.88 -1.06
CA VAL A 493 -21.89 6.62 -0.59
C VAL A 493 -21.45 6.01 0.73
N VAL A 494 -20.49 5.12 0.63
CA VAL A 494 -20.00 4.28 1.74
C VAL A 494 -18.49 4.34 1.84
N ASP A 495 -17.98 4.28 3.08
CA ASP A 495 -16.55 4.18 3.37
C ASP A 495 -16.26 2.87 4.11
N PRO A 496 -15.13 2.18 3.84
CA PRO A 496 -14.71 1.06 4.66
C PRO A 496 -14.39 1.50 6.10
N THR A 497 -14.89 0.76 7.08
CA THR A 497 -14.66 1.05 8.50
C THR A 497 -13.16 1.06 8.83
N LYS A 498 -12.42 0.08 8.30
CA LYS A 498 -10.96 -0.03 8.46
C LYS A 498 -10.24 1.21 7.95
N VAL A 499 -10.62 1.73 6.78
CA VAL A 499 -10.03 2.96 6.20
C VAL A 499 -10.28 4.16 7.09
N THR A 500 -11.54 4.39 7.50
CA THR A 500 -11.93 5.55 8.30
C THR A 500 -11.25 5.55 9.68
N ARG A 501 -11.21 4.39 10.38
CA ARG A 501 -10.57 4.31 11.70
C ARG A 501 -9.05 4.45 11.61
N THR A 502 -8.41 3.80 10.62
CA THR A 502 -6.96 3.85 10.41
C THR A 502 -6.49 5.27 10.10
N ALA A 503 -7.24 5.98 9.25
CA ALA A 503 -6.97 7.39 8.95
C ALA A 503 -6.95 8.26 10.22
N LEU A 504 -7.95 8.09 11.10
CA LEU A 504 -8.01 8.85 12.37
C LEU A 504 -6.87 8.44 13.33
N GLN A 505 -6.58 7.15 13.45
CA GLN A 505 -5.52 6.63 14.34
C GLN A 505 -4.13 7.11 13.91
N ASN A 506 -3.79 6.99 12.63
CA ASN A 506 -2.49 7.42 12.11
C ASN A 506 -2.31 8.94 12.17
N ALA A 507 -3.37 9.69 11.81
CA ALA A 507 -3.39 11.14 11.92
C ALA A 507 -3.13 11.61 13.35
N SER A 508 -3.83 11.06 14.32
CA SER A 508 -3.70 11.45 15.74
C SER A 508 -2.35 11.04 16.34
N SER A 509 -1.82 9.88 15.95
CA SER A 509 -0.52 9.38 16.42
C SER A 509 0.59 10.36 16.05
N ILE A 510 0.72 10.68 14.77
CA ILE A 510 1.77 11.59 14.29
C ILE A 510 1.52 13.04 14.75
N ALA A 511 0.28 13.53 14.66
CA ALA A 511 -0.05 14.87 15.14
C ALA A 511 0.24 15.03 16.64
N GLY A 512 -0.03 14.02 17.46
CA GLY A 512 0.31 14.01 18.88
C GLY A 512 1.81 14.12 19.14
N LEU A 513 2.65 13.45 18.34
CA LEU A 513 4.11 13.60 18.41
C LEU A 513 4.55 15.01 18.01
N MET A 514 3.95 15.58 16.98
CA MET A 514 4.24 16.96 16.55
C MET A 514 3.90 17.99 17.62
N LEU A 515 2.75 17.86 18.29
CA LEU A 515 2.34 18.73 19.38
C LEU A 515 3.29 18.69 20.58
N THR A 516 3.85 17.52 20.88
CA THR A 516 4.80 17.32 21.99
C THR A 516 6.25 17.68 21.64
N THR A 517 6.53 18.04 20.37
CA THR A 517 7.88 18.41 19.93
C THR A 517 8.25 19.80 20.45
N ALA A 518 9.41 19.88 21.13
CA ALA A 518 9.96 21.14 21.67
C ALA A 518 11.24 21.58 20.96
N CYS A 519 11.91 20.69 20.22
CA CYS A 519 13.17 20.97 19.56
C CYS A 519 13.25 20.24 18.21
N MET A 520 13.79 20.90 17.21
CA MET A 520 14.10 20.34 15.90
C MET A 520 15.58 20.53 15.58
N VAL A 521 16.24 19.50 15.08
CA VAL A 521 17.67 19.50 14.76
C VAL A 521 17.85 19.12 13.29
N ALA A 522 18.43 20.03 12.51
CA ALA A 522 18.71 19.82 11.09
C ALA A 522 20.21 19.95 10.80
N GLU A 523 20.70 19.33 9.73
CA GLU A 523 22.03 19.58 9.22
C GLU A 523 22.10 20.94 8.54
N LEU A 524 23.14 21.72 8.86
CA LEU A 524 23.42 22.92 8.08
C LEU A 524 23.73 22.53 6.63
N PRO A 525 23.27 23.32 5.64
CA PRO A 525 23.71 23.14 4.26
C PRO A 525 25.23 23.24 4.23
N GLU A 526 25.91 22.27 3.61
CA GLU A 526 27.30 22.44 3.27
C GLU A 526 27.38 23.54 2.20
N ASP A 527 28.07 24.64 2.48
CA ASP A 527 28.50 25.59 1.45
C ASP A 527 29.40 24.80 0.48
N LYS A 528 28.85 24.34 -0.63
CA LYS A 528 29.68 23.86 -1.74
C LYS A 528 30.55 25.01 -2.12
N PRO A 529 31.89 24.92 -1.97
CA PRO A 529 32.75 25.98 -2.45
C PRO A 529 32.41 26.18 -3.94
N ALA A 530 32.09 27.42 -4.31
CA ALA A 530 31.88 27.80 -5.70
C ALA A 530 33.05 27.23 -6.48
N ALA A 531 32.76 26.40 -7.49
CA ALA A 531 33.78 25.86 -8.37
C ALA A 531 34.60 27.05 -8.85
N GLY A 532 35.82 27.15 -8.31
CA GLY A 532 36.71 28.24 -8.59
C GLY A 532 36.90 28.30 -10.10
N GLY A 533 36.51 29.42 -10.67
CA GLY A 533 36.78 29.70 -12.07
C GLY A 533 38.28 29.46 -12.30
N MET A 534 38.61 28.51 -13.12
CA MET A 534 39.94 28.39 -13.69
C MET A 534 40.19 29.68 -14.47
N GLY A 535 40.91 30.61 -13.81
CA GLY A 535 41.47 31.79 -14.42
C GLY A 535 42.37 31.33 -15.57
N GLY A 536 42.04 31.76 -16.76
CA GLY A 536 42.90 31.63 -17.93
C GLY A 536 44.25 32.25 -17.66
N GLY A 537 45.25 31.42 -17.45
CA GLY A 537 46.65 31.78 -17.47
C GLY A 537 47.07 31.93 -18.92
N ASP A 538 47.19 33.18 -19.31
CA ASP A 538 47.93 33.66 -20.47
C ASP A 538 49.33 33.02 -20.50
N MET A 539 49.65 32.22 -21.52
CA MET A 539 51.02 31.84 -21.88
C MET A 539 51.31 32.40 -23.26
N GLY A 540 51.74 33.67 -23.23
CA GLY A 540 52.48 34.24 -24.32
C GLY A 540 53.83 33.61 -24.47
N GLY A 541 54.17 33.29 -25.69
CA GLY A 541 55.40 33.50 -26.43
C GLY A 541 56.66 32.80 -26.00
N MET A 542 57.23 32.10 -26.89
CA MET A 542 58.61 32.17 -27.53
C MET A 542 58.93 30.78 -28.06
N GLY A 543 59.09 30.52 -29.31
CA GLY A 543 60.12 31.03 -30.20
C GLY A 543 61.34 30.14 -30.17
N GLY A 544 61.61 29.44 -31.26
CA GLY A 544 62.98 29.21 -31.61
C GLY A 544 63.47 27.77 -31.78
N MET A 545 63.59 27.42 -33.04
CA MET A 545 64.79 26.78 -33.67
C MET A 545 65.15 25.32 -33.36
N GLY A 546 65.21 24.62 -34.44
CA GLY A 546 66.43 23.98 -34.91
C GLY A 546 66.50 22.47 -34.80
N GLY A 547 66.29 21.79 -35.85
CA GLY A 547 67.40 21.28 -36.66
C GLY A 547 67.72 19.81 -36.43
N MET A 548 67.65 19.12 -37.52
CA MET A 548 68.51 17.97 -37.94
C MET A 548 68.34 16.62 -37.18
N MET A 549 67.88 15.75 -37.78
CA MET A 549 68.28 14.54 -38.54
C MET A 549 67.15 13.55 -38.50
#